data_4a6851c3c9e2096a4a2a314ba4de9732
#
_entry.id   4a6851c3c9e2096a4a2a314ba4de9732
#
_cell.length_a   1.000
_cell.length_b   1.000
_cell.length_c   1.000
_cell.angle_alpha   90.00
_cell.angle_beta   90.00
_cell.angle_gamma   90.00
#
_symmetry.space_group_name_H-M   'P 1'
#
loop_
_entity.id
_entity.type
_entity.pdbx_description
1 polymer ?
#
loop_
_entity_poly.entity_id
_entity_poly.type
_entity_poly.pdbx_seq_one_letter_code
_entity_poly.pdbx_strand_id
1 'polypeptide(L)'
;MARYIGPTCKLARREGADLSLKSPARAIDSKCKLEQKPGQHGAVARKGKLSDYATQLREKQKVKRIYGLLERQFRSYYAKASRKKGNTGETLLQMLEQRLDNVVYRMGFAVTRPQARQLVSHKGVLVNGKAVNLPSFQVKAGDSIQLSERAQKHLNVQEALNLSQQMDLVPSWCEVDAKKFAGVFKAVPDRADLPSDINEALIVELYSK
;
A
#
# COMPACT_ATOMS: atom_id res chain seq x y z
N MET A 1 16.43 -1.56 2.62
CA MET A 1 15.94 -0.70 1.51
C MET A 1 15.53 0.66 2.07
N ALA A 2 15.91 1.77 1.40
CA ALA A 2 15.50 3.12 1.79
C ALA A 2 13.98 3.28 1.70
N ARG A 3 13.41 4.08 2.63
CA ARG A 3 11.97 4.40 2.69
C ARG A 3 11.78 5.83 3.16
N TYR A 4 10.58 6.38 2.97
CA TYR A 4 10.20 7.63 3.60
C TYR A 4 9.97 7.41 5.10
N ILE A 5 10.63 8.18 5.94
CA ILE A 5 10.54 8.12 7.41
C ILE A 5 9.99 9.42 8.03
N GLY A 6 9.64 10.38 7.20
CA GLY A 6 9.10 11.66 7.63
C GLY A 6 7.62 11.60 8.05
N PRO A 7 7.02 12.75 8.38
CA PRO A 7 5.63 12.83 8.86
C PRO A 7 4.62 12.43 7.78
N THR A 8 3.82 11.40 8.07
CA THR A 8 2.83 10.83 7.12
C THR A 8 1.64 11.75 6.87
N CYS A 9 1.18 12.51 7.88
CA CYS A 9 0.11 13.50 7.68
C CYS A 9 0.50 14.59 6.66
N LYS A 10 1.79 14.93 6.56
CA LYS A 10 2.28 15.86 5.53
C LYS A 10 2.01 15.34 4.12
N LEU A 11 2.14 14.01 3.93
CA LEU A 11 1.88 13.36 2.64
C LEU A 11 0.39 13.37 2.30
N ALA A 12 -0.47 12.94 3.25
CA ALA A 12 -1.92 12.95 3.09
C ALA A 12 -2.45 14.37 2.80
N ARG A 13 -2.03 15.36 3.59
CA ARG A 13 -2.37 16.77 3.38
C ARG A 13 -1.93 17.31 2.01
N ARG A 14 -0.80 16.85 1.50
CA ARG A 14 -0.31 17.27 0.17
C ARG A 14 -1.19 16.77 -0.96
N GLU A 15 -1.71 15.54 -0.84
CA GLU A 15 -2.62 14.95 -1.84
C GLU A 15 -4.08 15.31 -1.57
N GLY A 16 -4.42 15.78 -0.35
CA GLY A 16 -5.79 16.10 0.04
C GLY A 16 -6.69 14.87 0.16
N ALA A 17 -6.09 13.70 0.40
CA ALA A 17 -6.79 12.42 0.48
C ALA A 17 -6.21 11.53 1.57
N ASP A 18 -6.98 10.57 2.05
CA ASP A 18 -6.47 9.51 2.91
C ASP A 18 -5.63 8.53 2.07
N LEU A 19 -4.40 8.36 2.45
CA LEU A 19 -3.46 7.44 1.81
C LEU A 19 -3.31 6.12 2.60
N SER A 20 -4.16 5.86 3.57
CA SER A 20 -4.09 4.70 4.47
C SER A 20 -2.70 4.54 5.14
N LEU A 21 -2.05 5.66 5.47
CA LEU A 21 -0.72 5.68 6.10
C LEU A 21 -0.80 5.66 7.63
N LYS A 22 -1.98 5.81 8.19
CA LYS A 22 -2.28 5.77 9.64
C LYS A 22 -3.22 4.60 9.93
N SER A 23 -3.28 4.19 11.19
CA SER A 23 -4.23 3.17 11.64
C SER A 23 -5.66 3.61 11.33
N PRO A 24 -6.53 2.74 10.81
CA PRO A 24 -7.94 3.05 10.57
C PRO A 24 -8.78 3.15 11.85
N ALA A 25 -8.25 2.74 13.01
CA ALA A 25 -8.95 2.78 14.30
C ALA A 25 -9.52 4.18 14.68
N ARG A 26 -9.00 5.25 14.11
CA ARG A 26 -9.53 6.61 14.25
C ARG A 26 -9.61 7.27 12.88
N ALA A 27 -10.64 8.03 12.63
CA ALA A 27 -10.83 8.79 11.40
C ALA A 27 -9.61 9.66 11.07
N ILE A 28 -9.27 9.78 9.80
CA ILE A 28 -8.10 10.52 9.34
C ILE A 28 -8.20 12.01 9.70
N ASP A 29 -9.38 12.60 9.67
CA ASP A 29 -9.62 14.02 9.94
C ASP A 29 -9.29 14.38 11.39
N SER A 30 -9.50 13.46 12.33
CA SER A 30 -9.08 13.64 13.73
C SER A 30 -7.56 13.67 13.91
N LYS A 31 -6.80 13.12 12.97
CA LYS A 31 -5.33 12.99 13.01
C LYS A 31 -4.62 13.97 12.10
N CYS A 32 -5.21 14.26 10.95
CA CYS A 32 -4.60 15.07 9.90
C CYS A 32 -5.63 16.08 9.37
N LYS A 33 -5.29 17.36 9.36
CA LYS A 33 -6.12 18.40 8.76
C LYS A 33 -5.98 18.37 7.23
N LEU A 34 -6.74 17.50 6.54
CA LEU A 34 -6.58 17.24 5.10
C LEU A 34 -6.85 18.47 4.23
N GLU A 35 -7.72 19.35 4.67
CA GLU A 35 -8.08 20.58 3.94
C GLU A 35 -6.93 21.58 3.84
N GLN A 36 -5.98 21.52 4.77
CA GLN A 36 -4.85 22.43 4.82
C GLN A 36 -3.62 21.84 4.14
N LYS A 37 -3.12 22.49 3.10
CA LYS A 37 -1.86 22.10 2.48
C LYS A 37 -0.72 22.13 3.50
N PRO A 38 0.31 21.27 3.37
CA PRO A 38 1.47 21.33 4.27
C PRO A 38 2.33 22.56 4.00
N GLY A 39 2.98 23.04 5.04
CA GLY A 39 3.88 24.21 5.00
C GLY A 39 3.36 25.39 5.80
N GLN A 40 4.22 26.41 5.99
CA GLN A 40 3.93 27.61 6.77
C GLN A 40 2.67 28.35 6.26
N HIS A 41 2.51 28.46 4.96
CA HIS A 41 1.37 29.14 4.32
C HIS A 41 0.23 28.19 3.92
N GLY A 42 0.25 26.94 4.38
CA GLY A 42 -0.69 25.90 3.93
C GLY A 42 -2.15 26.21 4.24
N ALA A 43 -2.43 26.90 5.35
CA ALA A 43 -3.78 27.28 5.75
C ALA A 43 -4.37 28.39 4.86
N VAL A 44 -3.53 29.27 4.32
CA VAL A 44 -3.93 30.44 3.51
C VAL A 44 -3.74 30.18 2.00
N ALA A 45 -3.13 29.03 1.64
CA ALA A 45 -2.83 28.71 0.26
C ALA A 45 -4.09 28.55 -0.59
N ARG A 46 -4.28 29.41 -1.58
CA ARG A 46 -5.38 29.29 -2.55
C ARG A 46 -5.25 28.00 -3.35
N LYS A 47 -6.37 27.32 -3.60
CA LYS A 47 -6.45 26.19 -4.52
C LYS A 47 -6.54 26.74 -5.94
N GLY A 48 -5.41 26.95 -6.60
CA GLY A 48 -5.38 27.28 -8.02
C GLY A 48 -5.73 26.07 -8.90
N LYS A 49 -6.13 26.32 -10.14
CA LYS A 49 -6.32 25.26 -11.16
C LYS A 49 -5.00 24.54 -11.40
N LEU A 50 -5.01 23.22 -11.36
CA LEU A 50 -3.84 22.42 -11.67
C LEU A 50 -3.66 22.32 -13.19
N SER A 51 -2.42 22.37 -13.67
CA SER A 51 -2.09 21.99 -15.04
C SER A 51 -2.19 20.48 -15.22
N ASP A 52 -2.32 20.01 -16.46
CA ASP A 52 -2.40 18.57 -16.76
C ASP A 52 -1.18 17.82 -16.23
N TYR A 53 0.02 18.38 -16.43
CA TYR A 53 1.24 17.83 -15.83
C TYR A 53 1.17 17.73 -14.32
N ALA A 54 0.67 18.76 -13.65
CA ALA A 54 0.54 18.75 -12.19
C ALA A 54 -0.45 17.69 -11.72
N THR A 55 -1.55 17.48 -12.46
CA THR A 55 -2.55 16.45 -12.17
C THR A 55 -1.95 15.05 -12.30
N GLN A 56 -1.27 14.77 -13.42
CA GLN A 56 -0.56 13.51 -13.67
C GLN A 56 0.50 13.24 -12.59
N LEU A 57 1.29 14.27 -12.24
CA LEU A 57 2.31 14.17 -11.21
C LEU A 57 1.69 13.87 -9.83
N ARG A 58 0.57 14.50 -9.46
CA ARG A 58 -0.11 14.26 -8.20
C ARG A 58 -0.62 12.84 -8.11
N GLU A 59 -1.24 12.32 -9.16
CA GLU A 59 -1.74 10.96 -9.18
C GLU A 59 -0.61 9.93 -9.01
N LYS A 60 0.48 10.10 -9.73
CA LYS A 60 1.69 9.27 -9.54
C LYS A 60 2.19 9.34 -8.10
N GLN A 61 2.29 10.54 -7.52
CA GLN A 61 2.79 10.71 -6.16
C GLN A 61 1.83 10.10 -5.12
N LYS A 62 0.53 10.19 -5.35
CA LYS A 62 -0.51 9.56 -4.52
C LYS A 62 -0.28 8.05 -4.45
N VAL A 63 -0.27 7.36 -5.58
CA VAL A 63 -0.07 5.91 -5.64
C VAL A 63 1.27 5.51 -5.05
N LYS A 64 2.36 6.18 -5.42
CA LYS A 64 3.70 5.92 -4.87
C LYS A 64 3.72 6.01 -3.34
N ARG A 65 3.01 6.97 -2.75
CA ARG A 65 2.92 7.19 -1.30
C ARG A 65 2.06 6.15 -0.60
N ILE A 66 0.94 5.75 -1.20
CA ILE A 66 0.08 4.67 -0.70
C ILE A 66 0.91 3.40 -0.46
N TYR A 67 1.70 2.99 -1.44
CA TYR A 67 2.54 1.79 -1.34
C TYR A 67 3.91 2.02 -0.67
N GLY A 68 4.21 3.24 -0.23
CA GLY A 68 5.45 3.57 0.48
C GLY A 68 6.72 3.39 -0.35
N LEU A 69 6.65 3.60 -1.66
CA LEU A 69 7.77 3.43 -2.59
C LEU A 69 8.54 4.73 -2.82
N LEU A 70 9.83 4.60 -3.16
CA LEU A 70 10.64 5.69 -3.69
C LEU A 70 10.59 5.72 -5.22
N GLU A 71 10.92 6.86 -5.81
CA GLU A 71 10.76 7.11 -7.25
C GLU A 71 11.47 6.07 -8.12
N ARG A 72 12.73 5.76 -7.83
CA ARG A 72 13.51 4.79 -8.60
C ARG A 72 12.84 3.41 -8.61
N GLN A 73 12.30 2.97 -7.49
CA GLN A 73 11.63 1.68 -7.37
C GLN A 73 10.29 1.70 -8.11
N PHE A 74 9.50 2.78 -7.97
CA PHE A 74 8.22 2.93 -8.66
C PHE A 74 8.40 2.92 -10.19
N ARG A 75 9.39 3.68 -10.70
CA ARG A 75 9.75 3.68 -12.13
C ARG A 75 10.16 2.30 -12.63
N SER A 76 10.86 1.50 -11.81
CA SER A 76 11.20 0.12 -12.15
C SER A 76 9.96 -0.78 -12.28
N TYR A 77 8.93 -0.60 -11.44
CA TYR A 77 7.65 -1.29 -11.58
C TYR A 77 6.93 -0.89 -12.86
N TYR A 78 6.87 0.42 -13.15
CA TYR A 78 6.31 0.90 -14.39
C TYR A 78 7.00 0.30 -15.63
N ALA A 79 8.33 0.32 -15.68
CA ALA A 79 9.09 -0.26 -16.78
C ALA A 79 8.89 -1.78 -16.94
N LYS A 80 8.60 -2.50 -15.86
CA LYS A 80 8.23 -3.92 -15.91
C LYS A 80 6.80 -4.10 -16.41
N ALA A 81 5.87 -3.26 -15.96
CA ALA A 81 4.48 -3.31 -16.37
C ALA A 81 4.32 -2.99 -17.88
N SER A 82 5.03 -1.99 -18.39
CA SER A 82 4.97 -1.61 -19.82
C SER A 82 5.50 -2.67 -20.79
N ARG A 83 6.31 -3.62 -20.30
CA ARG A 83 6.81 -4.76 -21.10
C ARG A 83 5.85 -5.94 -21.14
N LYS A 84 4.85 -5.98 -20.26
CA LYS A 84 3.85 -7.04 -20.24
C LYS A 84 2.73 -6.74 -21.23
N LYS A 85 2.14 -7.79 -21.80
CA LYS A 85 0.95 -7.66 -22.63
C LYS A 85 -0.26 -7.23 -21.77
N GLY A 86 -1.11 -6.38 -22.32
CA GLY A 86 -2.32 -5.89 -21.66
C GLY A 86 -2.23 -4.44 -21.21
N ASN A 87 -3.13 -4.02 -20.32
CA ASN A 87 -3.19 -2.65 -19.80
C ASN A 87 -2.02 -2.40 -18.84
N THR A 88 -1.13 -1.47 -19.20
CA THR A 88 0.05 -1.10 -18.42
C THR A 88 -0.31 -0.57 -17.02
N GLY A 89 -1.37 0.25 -16.93
CA GLY A 89 -1.81 0.84 -15.68
C GLY A 89 -2.33 -0.21 -14.70
N GLU A 90 -3.19 -1.09 -15.17
CA GLU A 90 -3.71 -2.21 -14.39
C GLU A 90 -2.59 -3.17 -13.95
N THR A 91 -1.72 -3.56 -14.88
CA THR A 91 -0.56 -4.41 -14.58
C THR A 91 0.36 -3.78 -13.53
N LEU A 92 0.54 -2.46 -13.57
CA LEU A 92 1.31 -1.74 -12.55
C LEU A 92 0.66 -1.88 -11.17
N LEU A 93 -0.65 -1.64 -11.07
CA LEU A 93 -1.37 -1.76 -9.80
C LEU A 93 -1.36 -3.21 -9.28
N GLN A 94 -1.56 -4.19 -10.14
CA GLN A 94 -1.47 -5.61 -9.78
C GLN A 94 -0.09 -5.97 -9.22
N MET A 95 0.99 -5.52 -9.87
CA MET A 95 2.35 -5.73 -9.37
C MET A 95 2.62 -5.03 -8.02
N LEU A 96 1.96 -3.92 -7.75
CA LEU A 96 2.05 -3.23 -6.46
C LEU A 96 1.27 -3.97 -5.37
N GLU A 97 0.10 -4.53 -5.69
CA GLU A 97 -0.69 -5.35 -4.77
C GLU A 97 -0.02 -6.70 -4.46
N GLN A 98 0.66 -7.31 -5.42
CA GLN A 98 1.40 -8.57 -5.24
C GLN A 98 2.64 -8.45 -4.34
N ARG A 99 3.05 -7.28 -3.91
CA ARG A 99 4.19 -7.11 -3.00
C ARG A 99 3.92 -7.72 -1.64
N LEU A 100 4.87 -8.47 -1.11
CA LEU A 100 4.71 -9.16 0.18
C LEU A 100 4.38 -8.20 1.33
N ASP A 101 5.00 -7.01 1.38
CA ASP A 101 4.68 -6.00 2.40
C ASP A 101 3.23 -5.52 2.29
N ASN A 102 2.70 -5.40 1.07
CA ASN A 102 1.31 -5.03 0.85
C ASN A 102 0.35 -6.19 1.10
N VAL A 103 0.67 -7.42 0.68
CA VAL A 103 -0.18 -8.60 0.94
C VAL A 103 -0.33 -8.84 2.44
N VAL A 104 0.75 -8.75 3.21
CA VAL A 104 0.72 -8.85 4.69
C VAL A 104 -0.19 -7.77 5.31
N TYR A 105 -0.18 -6.56 4.77
CA TYR A 105 -1.11 -5.50 5.18
C TYR A 105 -2.56 -5.83 4.80
N ARG A 106 -2.83 -6.29 3.57
CA ARG A 106 -4.17 -6.66 3.09
C ARG A 106 -4.77 -7.84 3.87
N MET A 107 -3.95 -8.77 4.30
CA MET A 107 -4.35 -9.89 5.16
C MET A 107 -4.63 -9.47 6.62
N GLY A 108 -4.42 -8.21 6.97
CA GLY A 108 -4.69 -7.71 8.32
C GLY A 108 -3.63 -8.07 9.37
N PHE A 109 -2.48 -8.63 8.98
CA PHE A 109 -1.38 -8.92 9.92
C PHE A 109 -0.64 -7.66 10.39
N ALA A 110 -0.94 -6.52 9.81
CA ALA A 110 -0.40 -5.23 10.21
C ALA A 110 -1.41 -4.11 9.96
N VAL A 111 -1.47 -3.15 10.86
CA VAL A 111 -2.39 -2.02 10.80
C VAL A 111 -2.02 -1.02 9.68
N THR A 112 -0.75 -0.99 9.31
CA THR A 112 -0.24 -0.09 8.25
C THR A 112 0.82 -0.79 7.39
N ARG A 113 0.98 -0.35 6.13
CA ARG A 113 2.04 -0.87 5.23
C ARG A 113 3.47 -0.72 5.79
N PRO A 114 3.86 0.38 6.46
CA PRO A 114 5.15 0.47 7.13
C PRO A 114 5.37 -0.59 8.21
N GLN A 115 4.34 -0.93 8.98
CA GLN A 115 4.39 -2.00 9.98
C GLN A 115 4.53 -3.38 9.31
N ALA A 116 3.74 -3.65 8.28
CA ALA A 116 3.86 -4.87 7.46
C ALA A 116 5.28 -5.03 6.89
N ARG A 117 5.83 -3.95 6.35
CA ARG A 117 7.20 -3.92 5.84
C ARG A 117 8.24 -4.23 6.90
N GLN A 118 8.06 -3.72 8.12
CA GLN A 118 8.94 -4.02 9.24
C GLN A 118 8.85 -5.51 9.62
N LEU A 119 7.63 -6.05 9.69
CA LEU A 119 7.38 -7.45 10.00
C LEU A 119 8.10 -8.38 9.00
N VAL A 120 7.97 -8.11 7.69
CA VAL A 120 8.69 -8.84 6.63
C VAL A 120 10.21 -8.70 6.78
N SER A 121 10.72 -7.47 6.94
CA SER A 121 12.16 -7.22 7.03
C SER A 121 12.82 -7.92 8.23
N HIS A 122 12.06 -8.12 9.30
CA HIS A 122 12.51 -8.81 10.51
C HIS A 122 12.31 -10.34 10.46
N LYS A 123 12.06 -10.90 9.26
CA LYS A 123 11.82 -12.34 9.04
C LYS A 123 10.62 -12.89 9.81
N GLY A 124 9.63 -12.03 10.07
CA GLY A 124 8.38 -12.40 10.76
C GLY A 124 7.37 -13.10 9.85
N VAL A 125 7.66 -13.26 8.56
CA VAL A 125 6.74 -13.79 7.55
C VAL A 125 7.37 -14.96 6.81
N LEU A 126 6.60 -16.04 6.67
CA LEU A 126 6.93 -17.22 5.89
C LEU A 126 6.06 -17.22 4.62
N VAL A 127 6.63 -17.55 3.50
CA VAL A 127 5.90 -17.81 2.23
C VAL A 127 6.17 -19.25 1.85
N ASN A 128 5.12 -20.05 1.73
CA ASN A 128 5.21 -21.48 1.46
C ASN A 128 6.20 -22.20 2.43
N GLY A 129 6.13 -21.85 3.72
CA GLY A 129 6.99 -22.43 4.76
C GLY A 129 8.42 -21.87 4.83
N LYS A 130 8.82 -20.99 3.91
CA LYS A 130 10.17 -20.40 3.85
C LYS A 130 10.17 -18.95 4.34
N ALA A 131 11.11 -18.59 5.21
CA ALA A 131 11.23 -17.22 5.71
C ALA A 131 11.69 -16.26 4.61
N VAL A 132 10.91 -15.21 4.36
CA VAL A 132 11.21 -14.18 3.36
C VAL A 132 11.37 -12.83 4.06
N ASN A 133 12.51 -12.16 3.82
CA ASN A 133 12.82 -10.85 4.40
C ASN A 133 12.82 -9.69 3.38
N LEU A 134 12.33 -9.96 2.17
CA LEU A 134 12.27 -8.98 1.08
C LEU A 134 10.85 -8.42 0.95
N PRO A 135 10.57 -7.17 1.38
CA PRO A 135 9.24 -6.56 1.26
C PRO A 135 8.73 -6.44 -0.19
N SER A 136 9.63 -6.39 -1.16
CA SER A 136 9.31 -6.33 -2.59
C SER A 136 9.16 -7.71 -3.26
N PHE A 137 9.18 -8.80 -2.50
CA PHE A 137 8.91 -10.14 -3.02
C PHE A 137 7.52 -10.14 -3.68
N GLN A 138 7.42 -10.73 -4.87
CA GLN A 138 6.16 -10.82 -5.61
C GLN A 138 5.47 -12.14 -5.26
N VAL A 139 4.36 -12.03 -4.57
CA VAL A 139 3.50 -13.15 -4.22
C VAL A 139 2.69 -13.58 -5.45
N LYS A 140 2.53 -14.88 -5.63
CA LYS A 140 1.75 -15.46 -6.72
C LYS A 140 0.43 -16.01 -6.20
N ALA A 141 -0.55 -16.13 -7.07
CA ALA A 141 -1.81 -16.82 -6.75
C ALA A 141 -1.51 -18.25 -6.27
N GLY A 142 -2.15 -18.63 -5.16
CA GLY A 142 -1.95 -19.91 -4.49
C GLY A 142 -0.84 -19.91 -3.42
N ASP A 143 -0.03 -18.84 -3.30
CA ASP A 143 0.99 -18.79 -2.25
C ASP A 143 0.35 -18.71 -0.86
N SER A 144 0.84 -19.56 0.06
CA SER A 144 0.50 -19.51 1.49
C SER A 144 1.44 -18.57 2.22
N ILE A 145 0.86 -17.68 3.02
CA ILE A 145 1.59 -16.70 3.82
C ILE A 145 1.26 -16.95 5.29
N GLN A 146 2.28 -17.16 6.09
CA GLN A 146 2.14 -17.47 7.52
C GLN A 146 3.08 -16.58 8.34
N LEU A 147 2.67 -16.23 9.55
CA LEU A 147 3.55 -15.56 10.49
C LEU A 147 4.42 -16.56 11.25
N SER A 148 5.70 -16.20 11.47
CA SER A 148 6.58 -16.98 12.33
C SER A 148 6.08 -16.99 13.78
N GLU A 149 6.37 -18.02 14.55
CA GLU A 149 5.95 -18.15 15.96
C GLU A 149 6.35 -16.93 16.81
N ARG A 150 7.52 -16.35 16.51
CA ARG A 150 7.96 -15.12 17.18
C ARG A 150 7.06 -13.94 16.84
N ALA A 151 6.66 -13.79 15.57
CA ALA A 151 5.81 -12.69 15.13
C ALA A 151 4.38 -12.80 15.65
N GLN A 152 3.85 -14.01 15.80
CA GLN A 152 2.51 -14.27 16.37
C GLN A 152 2.35 -13.75 17.80
N LYS A 153 3.45 -13.75 18.59
CA LYS A 153 3.47 -13.27 19.97
C LYS A 153 3.47 -11.74 20.11
N HIS A 154 3.66 -10.99 19.00
CA HIS A 154 3.65 -9.54 19.05
C HIS A 154 2.23 -8.99 19.25
N LEU A 155 2.02 -8.21 20.30
CA LEU A 155 0.74 -7.54 20.60
C LEU A 155 0.21 -6.75 19.40
N ASN A 156 1.09 -6.03 18.71
CA ASN A 156 0.72 -5.25 17.53
C ASN A 156 0.12 -6.09 16.38
N VAL A 157 0.47 -7.38 16.28
CA VAL A 157 -0.08 -8.30 15.29
C VAL A 157 -1.48 -8.75 15.71
N GLN A 158 -1.64 -9.08 16.98
CA GLN A 158 -2.93 -9.47 17.55
C GLN A 158 -3.95 -8.33 17.47
N GLU A 159 -3.54 -7.10 17.82
CA GLU A 159 -4.37 -5.90 17.67
C GLU A 159 -4.73 -5.63 16.20
N ALA A 160 -3.79 -5.84 15.28
CA ALA A 160 -4.04 -5.65 13.85
C ALA A 160 -5.08 -6.63 13.32
N LEU A 161 -4.99 -7.91 13.70
CA LEU A 161 -5.96 -8.95 13.32
C LEU A 161 -7.35 -8.65 13.89
N ASN A 162 -7.44 -8.28 15.16
CA ASN A 162 -8.71 -7.92 15.80
C ASN A 162 -9.36 -6.73 15.07
N LEU A 163 -8.58 -5.70 14.78
CA LEU A 163 -9.07 -4.52 14.05
C LEU A 163 -9.52 -4.88 12.62
N SER A 164 -8.75 -5.73 11.93
CA SER A 164 -9.08 -6.20 10.58
C SER A 164 -10.39 -6.98 10.54
N GLN A 165 -10.63 -7.83 11.54
CA GLN A 165 -11.88 -8.58 11.67
C GLN A 165 -13.07 -7.67 11.99
N GLN A 166 -12.90 -6.69 12.91
CA GLN A 166 -13.95 -5.75 13.28
C GLN A 166 -14.40 -4.85 12.12
N MET A 167 -13.48 -4.49 11.24
CA MET A 167 -13.72 -3.55 10.14
C MET A 167 -13.86 -4.23 8.77
N ASP A 168 -13.80 -5.56 8.71
CA ASP A 168 -13.86 -6.36 7.47
C ASP A 168 -12.90 -5.83 6.38
N LEU A 169 -11.62 -5.68 6.75
CA LEU A 169 -10.61 -5.08 5.88
C LEU A 169 -9.95 -6.07 4.92
N VAL A 170 -10.24 -7.37 5.06
CA VAL A 170 -9.63 -8.41 4.22
C VAL A 170 -10.32 -8.44 2.86
N PRO A 171 -9.60 -8.21 1.76
CA PRO A 171 -10.19 -8.21 0.43
C PRO A 171 -10.52 -9.62 -0.06
N SER A 172 -11.44 -9.71 -1.03
CA SER A 172 -11.96 -10.97 -1.59
C SER A 172 -10.89 -11.90 -2.17
N TRP A 173 -9.78 -11.34 -2.69
CA TRP A 173 -8.66 -12.10 -3.27
C TRP A 173 -7.66 -12.65 -2.24
N CYS A 174 -7.91 -12.41 -0.95
CA CYS A 174 -7.15 -12.98 0.16
C CYS A 174 -8.07 -13.81 1.04
N GLU A 175 -7.57 -14.92 1.55
CA GLU A 175 -8.22 -15.72 2.59
C GLU A 175 -7.32 -15.73 3.82
N VAL A 176 -7.88 -15.53 5.01
CA VAL A 176 -7.10 -15.42 6.23
C VAL A 176 -7.73 -16.28 7.33
N ASP A 177 -6.93 -17.18 7.90
CA ASP A 177 -7.23 -17.89 9.13
C ASP A 177 -6.50 -17.17 10.29
N ALA A 178 -7.24 -16.34 11.00
CA ALA A 178 -6.69 -15.57 12.10
C ALA A 178 -6.19 -16.44 13.26
N LYS A 179 -6.79 -17.62 13.48
CA LYS A 179 -6.39 -18.55 14.55
C LYS A 179 -5.02 -19.19 14.27
N LYS A 180 -4.74 -19.48 13.00
CA LYS A 180 -3.47 -20.06 12.55
C LYS A 180 -2.43 -19.00 12.17
N PHE A 181 -2.77 -17.71 12.23
CA PHE A 181 -1.92 -16.62 11.74
C PHE A 181 -1.39 -16.88 10.31
N ALA A 182 -2.26 -17.41 9.48
CA ALA A 182 -1.95 -17.81 8.12
C ALA A 182 -3.01 -17.30 7.15
N GLY A 183 -2.64 -17.16 5.89
CA GLY A 183 -3.57 -16.83 4.82
C GLY A 183 -3.08 -17.31 3.48
N VAL A 184 -3.95 -17.29 2.49
CA VAL A 184 -3.66 -17.66 1.10
C VAL A 184 -3.97 -16.46 0.20
N PHE A 185 -3.07 -16.14 -0.70
CA PHE A 185 -3.28 -15.18 -1.77
C PHE A 185 -3.97 -15.91 -2.94
N LYS A 186 -5.31 -15.85 -3.02
CA LYS A 186 -6.12 -16.66 -3.95
C LYS A 186 -5.88 -16.29 -5.41
N ALA A 187 -5.96 -15.00 -5.70
CA ALA A 187 -5.90 -14.50 -7.07
C ALA A 187 -5.21 -13.13 -7.12
N VAL A 188 -4.75 -12.75 -8.31
CA VAL A 188 -4.34 -11.38 -8.57
C VAL A 188 -5.60 -10.53 -8.69
N PRO A 189 -5.70 -9.39 -7.98
CA PRO A 189 -6.90 -8.56 -8.03
C PRO A 189 -7.14 -8.00 -9.42
N ASP A 190 -8.40 -7.97 -9.83
CA ASP A 190 -8.85 -7.28 -11.03
C ASP A 190 -8.98 -5.76 -10.76
N ARG A 191 -9.11 -4.95 -11.82
CA ARG A 191 -9.25 -3.50 -11.66
C ARG A 191 -10.46 -3.10 -10.81
N ALA A 192 -11.54 -3.87 -10.87
CA ALA A 192 -12.76 -3.64 -10.10
C ALA A 192 -12.56 -3.80 -8.58
N ASP A 193 -11.62 -4.67 -8.17
CA ASP A 193 -11.30 -4.93 -6.76
C ASP A 193 -10.40 -3.85 -6.14
N LEU A 194 -9.79 -3.00 -6.98
CA LEU A 194 -8.85 -1.98 -6.55
C LEU A 194 -9.57 -0.64 -6.29
N PRO A 195 -9.00 0.24 -5.45
CA PRO A 195 -9.60 1.54 -5.15
C PRO A 195 -9.93 2.33 -6.42
N SER A 196 -11.20 2.71 -6.56
CA SER A 196 -11.69 3.49 -7.72
C SER A 196 -11.14 4.92 -7.78
N ASP A 197 -10.63 5.43 -6.67
CA ASP A 197 -10.05 6.76 -6.56
C ASP A 197 -8.66 6.89 -7.20
N ILE A 198 -8.09 5.80 -7.71
CA ILE A 198 -6.81 5.78 -8.44
C ILE A 198 -7.08 5.83 -9.94
N ASN A 199 -6.50 6.84 -10.61
CA ASN A 199 -6.52 6.95 -12.07
C ASN A 199 -5.15 6.58 -12.64
N GLU A 200 -4.99 5.32 -13.00
CA GLU A 200 -3.75 4.77 -13.53
C GLU A 200 -3.39 5.33 -14.92
N ALA A 201 -4.38 5.79 -15.73
CA ALA A 201 -4.13 6.36 -17.04
C ALA A 201 -3.25 7.62 -16.95
N LEU A 202 -3.50 8.47 -15.95
CA LEU A 202 -2.68 9.67 -15.71
C LEU A 202 -1.22 9.32 -15.37
N ILE A 203 -0.99 8.19 -14.72
CA ILE A 203 0.37 7.72 -14.40
C ILE A 203 1.06 7.23 -15.67
N VAL A 204 0.35 6.50 -16.52
CA VAL A 204 0.88 6.02 -17.81
C VAL A 204 1.23 7.18 -18.70
N GLU A 205 0.35 8.17 -18.84
CA GLU A 205 0.59 9.39 -19.61
C GLU A 205 1.83 10.15 -19.13
N LEU A 206 2.03 10.26 -17.81
CA LEU A 206 3.19 10.96 -17.26
C LEU A 206 4.51 10.30 -17.63
N TYR A 207 4.56 8.97 -17.68
CA TYR A 207 5.79 8.22 -17.97
C TYR A 207 6.00 7.95 -19.47
N SER A 208 4.99 8.16 -20.30
CA SER A 208 5.08 8.00 -21.77
C SER A 208 5.60 9.24 -22.49
N LYS A 209 5.77 10.34 -21.77
CA LYS A 209 6.33 11.62 -22.26
C LYS A 209 7.84 11.62 -22.29
#